data_ac0f69e42c13a8ede1e4f61216698c9e
#
_entry.id   ac0f69e42c13a8ede1e4f61216698c9e
#
_cell.length_a   1.000
_cell.length_b   1.000
_cell.length_c   1.000
_cell.angle_alpha   90.00
_cell.angle_beta   90.00
_cell.angle_gamma   90.00
#
_symmetry.space_group_name_H-M   'P 1'
#
loop_
_entity.id
_entity.type
_entity.pdbx_description
1 polymer ?
#
loop_
_entity_poly.entity_id
_entity_poly.type
_entity_poly.pdbx_seq_one_letter_code
_entity_poly.pdbx_strand_id
1 'polypeptide(L)'
;MFVNKEKVSQIKENWLSVTWEELATFIGPNAQSYQPSWQKQHTNWKEKGYGGSGLSWSWPALIPPLGIPWAVARKNWLFVGLMVGLIVFVNVIAFIWPKSPDFTFMAFLIPMIAKSMYIQHAVAQVARIKKETPAGPARDAALTSAGGLNMKHGYIAGAVCAVFLLLMVLIAI
;
A
#
# COMPACT_ATOMS: atom_id res chain seq x y z
N MET A 1 17.43 9.36 -15.99
CA MET A 1 17.09 8.66 -14.74
C MET A 1 17.54 7.21 -14.90
N PHE A 2 18.69 6.85 -14.32
CA PHE A 2 19.24 5.50 -14.47
C PHE A 2 18.47 4.53 -13.55
N VAL A 3 17.62 3.73 -14.14
CA VAL A 3 16.99 2.62 -13.42
C VAL A 3 18.08 1.59 -13.12
N ASN A 4 18.32 1.32 -11.84
CA ASN A 4 19.29 0.32 -11.44
C ASN A 4 18.79 -1.07 -11.88
N LYS A 5 19.44 -1.64 -12.89
CA LYS A 5 19.08 -2.95 -13.50
C LYS A 5 19.03 -4.08 -12.47
N GLU A 6 19.91 -4.05 -11.48
CA GLU A 6 19.96 -5.04 -10.40
C GLU A 6 18.71 -5.00 -9.53
N LYS A 7 18.23 -3.79 -9.14
CA LYS A 7 16.97 -3.63 -8.41
C LYS A 7 15.77 -4.14 -9.20
N VAL A 8 15.72 -3.88 -10.51
CA VAL A 8 14.63 -4.37 -11.37
C VAL A 8 14.66 -5.89 -11.45
N SER A 9 15.84 -6.50 -11.61
CA SER A 9 16.00 -7.95 -11.61
C SER A 9 15.53 -8.57 -10.30
N GLN A 10 15.91 -8.00 -9.16
CA GLN A 10 15.47 -8.46 -7.85
C GLN A 10 13.95 -8.35 -7.64
N ILE A 11 13.35 -7.26 -8.10
CA ILE A 11 11.88 -7.10 -8.05
C ILE A 11 11.20 -8.17 -8.89
N LYS A 12 11.69 -8.40 -10.12
CA LYS A 12 11.18 -9.44 -11.01
C LYS A 12 11.28 -10.83 -10.36
N GLU A 13 12.42 -11.18 -9.80
CA GLU A 13 12.65 -12.44 -9.09
C GLU A 13 11.64 -12.61 -7.94
N ASN A 14 11.45 -11.59 -7.12
CA ASN A 14 10.48 -11.61 -6.03
C ASN A 14 9.07 -11.90 -6.55
N TRP A 15 8.65 -11.22 -7.64
CA TRP A 15 7.33 -11.43 -8.24
C TRP A 15 7.14 -12.84 -8.79
N LEU A 16 8.16 -13.43 -9.40
CA LEU A 16 8.10 -14.77 -9.99
C LEU A 16 8.24 -15.89 -8.95
N SER A 17 8.83 -15.60 -7.81
CA SER A 17 9.02 -16.57 -6.73
C SER A 17 7.81 -16.73 -5.81
N VAL A 18 6.91 -15.73 -5.75
CA VAL A 18 5.76 -15.71 -4.83
C VAL A 18 4.54 -16.33 -5.51
N THR A 19 3.91 -17.32 -4.84
CA THR A 19 2.66 -17.90 -5.30
C THR A 19 1.45 -17.13 -4.76
N TRP A 20 0.27 -17.36 -5.37
CA TRP A 20 -0.95 -16.75 -4.88
C TRP A 20 -1.32 -17.22 -3.47
N GLU A 21 -1.11 -18.50 -3.18
CA GLU A 21 -1.43 -19.11 -1.88
C GLU A 21 -0.62 -18.46 -0.76
N GLU A 22 0.68 -18.28 -0.96
CA GLU A 22 1.57 -17.60 0.00
C GLU A 22 1.14 -16.14 0.21
N LEU A 23 0.82 -15.45 -0.89
CA LEU A 23 0.35 -14.07 -0.84
C LEU A 23 -1.02 -13.97 -0.15
N ALA A 24 -1.93 -14.89 -0.41
CA ALA A 24 -3.24 -14.94 0.23
C ALA A 24 -3.13 -15.20 1.74
N THR A 25 -2.22 -16.08 2.17
CA THR A 25 -1.90 -16.32 3.58
C THR A 25 -1.38 -15.04 4.24
N PHE A 26 -0.49 -14.31 3.57
CA PHE A 26 0.01 -13.03 4.06
C PHE A 26 -1.08 -11.96 4.14
N ILE A 27 -1.93 -11.81 3.11
CA ILE A 27 -2.99 -10.78 3.07
C ILE A 27 -4.09 -11.07 4.09
N GLY A 28 -4.44 -12.35 4.29
CA GLY A 28 -5.47 -12.78 5.22
C GLY A 28 -6.90 -12.71 4.64
N PRO A 29 -7.94 -12.51 5.48
CA PRO A 29 -9.35 -12.78 5.12
C PRO A 29 -9.88 -12.13 3.85
N ASN A 30 -9.34 -10.97 3.45
CA ASN A 30 -9.78 -10.24 2.27
C ASN A 30 -8.90 -10.46 1.03
N ALA A 31 -8.10 -11.52 0.99
CA ALA A 31 -7.16 -11.79 -0.09
C ALA A 31 -7.82 -11.80 -1.46
N GLN A 32 -9.00 -12.39 -1.59
CA GLN A 32 -9.74 -12.52 -2.87
C GLN A 32 -9.93 -11.18 -3.60
N SER A 33 -10.11 -10.09 -2.87
CA SER A 33 -10.26 -8.75 -3.47
C SER A 33 -8.99 -8.23 -4.17
N TYR A 34 -7.84 -8.85 -3.91
CA TYR A 34 -6.54 -8.48 -4.48
C TYR A 34 -6.11 -9.40 -5.64
N GLN A 35 -6.72 -10.58 -5.75
CA GLN A 35 -6.34 -11.61 -6.72
C GLN A 35 -6.30 -11.11 -8.17
N PRO A 36 -7.33 -10.40 -8.69
CA PRO A 36 -7.29 -9.91 -10.07
C PRO A 36 -6.14 -8.94 -10.34
N SER A 37 -5.86 -8.07 -9.37
CA SER A 37 -4.76 -7.10 -9.49
C SER A 37 -3.40 -7.77 -9.41
N TRP A 38 -3.25 -8.80 -8.56
CA TRP A 38 -2.04 -9.60 -8.47
C TRP A 38 -1.80 -10.39 -9.76
N GLN A 39 -2.80 -11.10 -10.27
CA GLN A 39 -2.69 -11.88 -11.52
C GLN A 39 -2.23 -11.01 -12.68
N LYS A 40 -2.85 -9.83 -12.85
CA LYS A 40 -2.47 -8.88 -13.90
C LYS A 40 -1.01 -8.44 -13.79
N GLN A 41 -0.56 -8.09 -12.59
CA GLN A 41 0.81 -7.64 -12.36
C GLN A 41 1.80 -8.80 -12.50
N HIS A 42 1.48 -9.98 -11.97
CA HIS A 42 2.32 -11.19 -12.08
C HIS A 42 2.51 -11.60 -13.56
N THR A 43 1.44 -11.61 -14.36
CA THR A 43 1.53 -11.87 -15.80
C THR A 43 2.41 -10.85 -16.51
N ASN A 44 2.24 -9.55 -16.19
CA ASN A 44 3.08 -8.50 -16.76
C ASN A 44 4.58 -8.70 -16.42
N TRP A 45 4.90 -9.06 -15.17
CA TRP A 45 6.28 -9.37 -14.79
C TRP A 45 6.85 -10.57 -15.53
N LYS A 46 6.02 -11.60 -15.74
CA LYS A 46 6.41 -12.81 -16.48
C LYS A 46 6.67 -12.52 -17.96
N GLU A 47 5.76 -11.82 -18.62
CA GLU A 47 5.79 -11.62 -20.06
C GLU A 47 6.58 -10.39 -20.51
N LYS A 48 6.45 -9.28 -19.78
CA LYS A 48 6.98 -7.98 -20.20
C LYS A 48 8.20 -7.53 -19.40
N GLY A 49 8.48 -8.19 -18.26
CA GLY A 49 9.58 -7.81 -17.38
C GLY A 49 9.35 -6.54 -16.57
N TYR A 50 8.10 -6.06 -16.46
CA TYR A 50 7.71 -4.95 -15.59
C TYR A 50 6.26 -5.14 -15.11
N GLY A 51 5.91 -4.57 -13.93
CA GLY A 51 4.60 -4.80 -13.30
C GLY A 51 3.40 -4.17 -14.01
N GLY A 52 3.65 -3.24 -14.94
CA GLY A 52 2.59 -2.49 -15.61
C GLY A 52 1.82 -1.54 -14.68
N SER A 53 0.84 -0.82 -15.21
CA SER A 53 -0.08 0.00 -14.43
C SER A 53 -1.09 -0.92 -13.73
N GLY A 54 -0.82 -1.26 -12.49
CA GLY A 54 -1.75 -1.98 -11.63
C GLY A 54 -2.86 -1.07 -11.09
N LEU A 55 -3.44 -0.21 -11.93
CA LEU A 55 -4.56 0.63 -11.52
C LEU A 55 -5.72 -0.27 -11.10
N SER A 56 -6.13 -0.14 -9.85
CA SER A 56 -7.21 -0.91 -9.27
C SER A 56 -7.83 -0.12 -8.13
N TRP A 57 -9.14 0.10 -8.22
CA TRP A 57 -9.84 0.93 -7.26
C TRP A 57 -9.86 0.34 -5.85
N SER A 58 -9.61 1.19 -4.87
CA SER A 58 -9.67 0.85 -3.44
C SER A 58 -10.55 1.84 -2.68
N TRP A 59 -11.79 1.46 -2.40
CA TRP A 59 -12.72 2.30 -1.63
C TRP A 59 -12.17 2.77 -0.27
N PRO A 60 -11.49 1.91 0.52
CA PRO A 60 -10.95 2.35 1.81
C PRO A 60 -9.87 3.44 1.72
N ALA A 61 -9.25 3.60 0.53
CA ALA A 61 -8.24 4.61 0.29
C ALA A 61 -8.78 5.89 -0.35
N LEU A 62 -10.10 5.95 -0.67
CA LEU A 62 -10.71 7.06 -1.39
C LEU A 62 -10.65 8.38 -0.59
N ILE A 63 -10.91 8.31 0.70
CA ILE A 63 -10.92 9.50 1.56
C ILE A 63 -9.56 9.59 2.24
N PRO A 64 -8.73 10.62 1.98
CA PRO A 64 -7.38 10.74 2.51
C PRO A 64 -7.23 10.38 3.99
N PRO A 65 -8.07 10.84 4.93
CA PRO A 65 -7.92 10.44 6.32
C PRO A 65 -8.27 8.96 6.55
N LEU A 66 -9.19 8.34 5.78
CA LEU A 66 -9.54 6.92 5.90
C LEU A 66 -8.51 6.00 5.25
N GLY A 67 -7.77 6.48 4.27
CA GLY A 67 -6.68 5.73 3.64
C GLY A 67 -5.53 5.45 4.61
N ILE A 68 -5.24 6.36 5.53
CA ILE A 68 -4.20 6.17 6.55
C ILE A 68 -4.55 5.02 7.51
N PRO A 69 -5.71 4.98 8.18
CA PRO A 69 -6.11 3.85 9.03
C PRO A 69 -6.08 2.50 8.29
N TRP A 70 -6.55 2.48 7.05
CA TRP A 70 -6.49 1.28 6.22
C TRP A 70 -5.04 0.80 5.97
N ALA A 71 -4.14 1.72 5.64
CA ALA A 71 -2.74 1.42 5.39
C ALA A 71 -2.00 0.98 6.66
N VAL A 72 -2.30 1.62 7.80
CA VAL A 72 -1.77 1.25 9.12
C VAL A 72 -2.26 -0.14 9.53
N ALA A 73 -3.55 -0.45 9.35
CA ALA A 73 -4.10 -1.77 9.61
C ALA A 73 -3.44 -2.86 8.75
N ARG A 74 -3.00 -2.51 7.54
CA ARG A 74 -2.29 -3.38 6.60
C ARG A 74 -0.77 -3.37 6.77
N LYS A 75 -0.23 -2.64 7.76
CA LYS A 75 1.21 -2.48 8.00
C LYS A 75 1.97 -1.93 6.78
N ASN A 76 1.27 -1.21 5.89
CA ASN A 76 1.84 -0.61 4.68
C ASN A 76 2.41 0.79 4.97
N TRP A 77 3.50 0.83 5.71
CA TRP A 77 4.15 2.07 6.17
C TRP A 77 4.64 2.96 5.03
N LEU A 78 5.02 2.35 3.89
CA LEU A 78 5.39 3.12 2.70
C LEU A 78 4.22 3.97 2.20
N PHE A 79 3.03 3.37 2.14
CA PHE A 79 1.82 4.09 1.72
C PHE A 79 1.41 5.15 2.75
N VAL A 80 1.52 4.85 4.05
CA VAL A 80 1.29 5.84 5.12
C VAL A 80 2.22 7.05 4.94
N GLY A 81 3.53 6.81 4.75
CA GLY A 81 4.51 7.87 4.51
C GLY A 81 4.20 8.70 3.27
N LEU A 82 3.77 8.05 2.17
CA LEU A 82 3.34 8.74 0.95
C LEU A 82 2.13 9.66 1.21
N MET A 83 1.12 9.16 1.94
CA MET A 83 -0.09 9.92 2.24
C MET A 83 0.20 11.14 3.13
N VAL A 84 0.96 10.92 4.20
CA VAL A 84 1.37 12.01 5.11
C VAL A 84 2.23 13.03 4.36
N GLY A 85 3.20 12.55 3.57
CA GLY A 85 4.06 13.41 2.75
C GLY A 85 3.27 14.25 1.76
N LEU A 86 2.25 13.68 1.11
CA LEU A 86 1.38 14.40 0.18
C LEU A 86 0.55 15.47 0.91
N ILE A 87 -0.02 15.14 2.07
CA ILE A 87 -0.78 16.10 2.89
C ILE A 87 0.12 17.28 3.27
N VAL A 88 1.33 17.01 3.78
CA VAL A 88 2.29 18.06 4.13
C VAL A 88 2.67 18.89 2.91
N PHE A 89 3.00 18.25 1.80
CA PHE A 89 3.37 18.92 0.55
C PHE A 89 2.29 19.89 0.06
N VAL A 90 1.03 19.43 0.00
CA VAL A 90 -0.09 20.27 -0.45
C VAL A 90 -0.28 21.47 0.48
N ASN A 91 -0.19 21.29 1.81
CA ASN A 91 -0.33 22.38 2.76
C ASN A 91 0.84 23.39 2.67
N VAL A 92 2.07 22.91 2.49
CA VAL A 92 3.25 23.79 2.29
C VAL A 92 3.10 24.60 1.00
N ILE A 93 2.68 23.98 -0.10
CA ILE A 93 2.43 24.71 -1.35
C ILE A 93 1.33 25.75 -1.19
N ALA A 94 0.21 25.40 -0.56
CA ALA A 94 -0.88 26.35 -0.30
C ALA A 94 -0.43 27.54 0.58
N PHE A 95 0.46 27.29 1.54
CA PHE A 95 1.02 28.34 2.40
C PHE A 95 1.97 29.28 1.63
N ILE A 96 2.88 28.73 0.82
CA ILE A 96 3.86 29.50 0.06
C ILE A 96 3.21 30.22 -1.14
N TRP A 97 2.24 29.57 -1.75
CA TRP A 97 1.55 30.06 -2.95
C TRP A 97 0.03 29.97 -2.78
N PRO A 98 -0.60 30.98 -2.12
CA PRO A 98 -2.05 30.97 -1.83
C PRO A 98 -2.96 30.90 -3.06
N LYS A 99 -2.46 31.24 -4.24
CA LYS A 99 -3.17 31.10 -5.53
C LYS A 99 -2.81 29.83 -6.29
N SER A 100 -2.20 28.82 -5.61
CA SER A 100 -1.85 27.55 -6.23
C SER A 100 -3.11 26.84 -6.75
N PRO A 101 -2.98 26.02 -7.81
CA PRO A 101 -4.08 25.17 -8.28
C PRO A 101 -4.60 24.28 -7.15
N ASP A 102 -5.88 23.98 -7.21
CA ASP A 102 -6.47 23.02 -6.29
C ASP A 102 -5.95 21.59 -6.59
N PHE A 103 -5.26 21.00 -5.62
CA PHE A 103 -4.73 19.64 -5.70
C PHE A 103 -5.70 18.56 -5.22
N THR A 104 -6.97 18.91 -4.96
CA THR A 104 -8.00 17.94 -4.49
C THR A 104 -8.15 16.77 -5.45
N PHE A 105 -7.92 16.96 -6.77
CA PHE A 105 -7.96 15.87 -7.73
C PHE A 105 -6.97 14.74 -7.43
N MET A 106 -5.85 15.03 -6.76
CA MET A 106 -4.88 14.00 -6.34
C MET A 106 -5.50 12.97 -5.39
N ALA A 107 -6.51 13.37 -4.60
CA ALA A 107 -7.23 12.47 -3.71
C ALA A 107 -7.89 11.31 -4.49
N PHE A 108 -8.29 11.52 -5.74
CA PHE A 108 -8.86 10.46 -6.59
C PHE A 108 -7.81 9.53 -7.19
N LEU A 109 -6.57 9.96 -7.34
CA LEU A 109 -5.50 9.12 -7.86
C LEU A 109 -5.02 8.08 -6.83
N ILE A 110 -5.06 8.44 -5.55
CA ILE A 110 -4.58 7.60 -4.45
C ILE A 110 -5.31 6.26 -4.37
N PRO A 111 -6.67 6.21 -4.38
CA PRO A 111 -7.40 4.93 -4.38
C PRO A 111 -7.06 4.02 -5.55
N MET A 112 -6.70 4.60 -6.70
CA MET A 112 -6.37 3.83 -7.90
C MET A 112 -5.03 3.09 -7.80
N ILE A 113 -4.09 3.62 -7.01
CA ILE A 113 -2.76 3.03 -6.85
C ILE A 113 -2.60 2.23 -5.55
N ALA A 114 -3.48 2.45 -4.57
CA ALA A 114 -3.36 1.90 -3.22
C ALA A 114 -3.26 0.38 -3.18
N LYS A 115 -4.13 -0.33 -3.92
CA LYS A 115 -4.08 -1.81 -4.01
C LYS A 115 -2.79 -2.29 -4.66
N SER A 116 -2.36 -1.63 -5.74
CA SER A 116 -1.13 -1.99 -6.44
C SER A 116 0.09 -1.83 -5.54
N MET A 117 0.19 -0.72 -4.81
CA MET A 117 1.27 -0.48 -3.85
C MET A 117 1.25 -1.52 -2.72
N TYR A 118 0.06 -1.86 -2.20
CA TYR A 118 -0.05 -2.88 -1.16
C TYR A 118 0.39 -4.26 -1.66
N ILE A 119 0.00 -4.67 -2.87
CA ILE A 119 0.42 -5.95 -3.45
C ILE A 119 1.94 -5.98 -3.64
N GLN A 120 2.55 -4.90 -4.15
CA GLN A 120 4.00 -4.80 -4.30
C GLN A 120 4.72 -4.94 -2.94
N HIS A 121 4.22 -4.26 -1.91
CA HIS A 121 4.72 -4.39 -0.55
C HIS A 121 4.59 -5.83 -0.04
N ALA A 122 3.42 -6.43 -0.20
CA ALA A 122 3.15 -7.80 0.24
C ALA A 122 4.05 -8.82 -0.47
N VAL A 123 4.22 -8.72 -1.78
CA VAL A 123 5.15 -9.59 -2.56
C VAL A 123 6.57 -9.45 -2.05
N ALA A 124 7.05 -8.23 -1.79
CA ALA A 124 8.40 -8.02 -1.26
C ALA A 124 8.58 -8.65 0.14
N GLN A 125 7.58 -8.54 1.02
CA GLN A 125 7.62 -9.13 2.36
C GLN A 125 7.56 -10.67 2.30
N VAL A 126 6.67 -11.24 1.49
CA VAL A 126 6.58 -12.69 1.29
C VAL A 126 7.89 -13.24 0.73
N ALA A 127 8.47 -12.61 -0.29
CA ALA A 127 9.75 -13.02 -0.87
C ALA A 127 10.88 -12.97 0.18
N ARG A 128 10.90 -11.98 1.06
CA ARG A 128 11.86 -11.88 2.16
C ARG A 128 11.70 -13.04 3.14
N ILE A 129 10.46 -13.29 3.61
CA ILE A 129 10.17 -14.38 4.55
C ILE A 129 10.56 -15.73 3.96
N LYS A 130 10.34 -15.93 2.64
CA LYS A 130 10.77 -17.16 1.95
C LYS A 130 12.28 -17.38 1.96
N LYS A 131 13.06 -16.31 1.91
CA LYS A 131 14.54 -16.39 2.01
C LYS A 131 15.01 -16.69 3.42
N GLU A 132 14.29 -16.18 4.43
CA GLU A 132 14.66 -16.31 5.84
C GLU A 132 14.12 -17.59 6.50
N THR A 133 13.02 -18.17 5.97
CA THR A 133 12.31 -19.27 6.59
C THR A 133 12.08 -20.43 5.60
N PRO A 134 12.50 -21.67 5.93
CA PRO A 134 12.27 -22.83 5.07
C PRO A 134 10.77 -23.13 4.91
N ALA A 135 10.40 -23.85 3.83
CA ALA A 135 9.02 -24.22 3.59
C ALA A 135 8.45 -25.08 4.70
N GLY A 136 7.20 -24.83 5.06
CA GLY A 136 6.47 -25.58 6.08
C GLY A 136 5.71 -24.70 7.06
N PRO A 137 5.16 -25.28 8.15
CA PRO A 137 4.29 -24.58 9.09
C PRO A 137 4.92 -23.32 9.71
N ALA A 138 6.24 -23.31 9.90
CA ALA A 138 6.96 -22.15 10.43
C ALA A 138 6.88 -20.96 9.46
N ARG A 139 6.97 -21.21 8.14
CA ARG A 139 6.79 -20.16 7.13
C ARG A 139 5.36 -19.62 7.12
N ASP A 140 4.35 -20.49 7.17
CA ASP A 140 2.94 -20.11 7.18
C ASP A 140 2.61 -19.25 8.40
N ALA A 141 3.13 -19.64 9.58
CA ALA A 141 3.02 -18.84 10.79
C ALA A 141 3.71 -17.46 10.64
N ALA A 142 4.91 -17.42 10.04
CA ALA A 142 5.63 -16.18 9.79
C ALA A 142 4.87 -15.26 8.80
N LEU A 143 4.30 -15.81 7.72
CA LEU A 143 3.48 -15.08 6.77
C LEU A 143 2.24 -14.49 7.45
N THR A 144 1.53 -15.28 8.22
CA THR A 144 0.31 -14.85 8.94
C THR A 144 0.63 -13.77 9.97
N SER A 145 1.72 -13.89 10.71
CA SER A 145 2.11 -12.91 11.74
C SER A 145 2.62 -11.59 11.14
N ALA A 146 3.39 -11.67 10.05
CA ALA A 146 3.92 -10.49 9.39
C ALA A 146 2.84 -9.72 8.61
N GLY A 147 1.91 -10.46 8.00
CA GLY A 147 0.79 -9.91 7.23
C GLY A 147 -0.47 -9.68 8.06
N GLY A 148 -1.61 -9.95 7.42
CA GLY A 148 -2.94 -9.83 7.99
C GLY A 148 -3.39 -8.40 8.26
N LEU A 149 -4.46 -8.29 9.04
CA LEU A 149 -5.06 -7.02 9.46
C LEU A 149 -4.77 -6.77 10.93
N ASN A 150 -4.04 -5.72 11.24
CA ASN A 150 -3.93 -5.22 12.61
C ASN A 150 -5.05 -4.19 12.87
N MET A 151 -6.25 -4.67 13.16
CA MET A 151 -7.42 -3.83 13.39
C MET A 151 -7.21 -2.85 14.56
N LYS A 152 -6.49 -3.27 15.61
CA LYS A 152 -6.19 -2.42 16.76
C LYS A 152 -5.43 -1.15 16.34
N HIS A 153 -4.36 -1.30 15.57
CA HIS A 153 -3.62 -0.14 15.07
C HIS A 153 -4.43 0.67 14.06
N GLY A 154 -5.26 0.01 13.24
CA GLY A 154 -6.17 0.69 12.33
C GLY A 154 -7.18 1.59 13.06
N TYR A 155 -7.79 1.10 14.15
CA TYR A 155 -8.71 1.90 14.97
C TYR A 155 -8.01 3.06 15.67
N ILE A 156 -6.82 2.85 16.22
CA ILE A 156 -6.04 3.93 16.83
C ILE A 156 -5.73 5.02 15.80
N ALA A 157 -5.25 4.64 14.62
CA ALA A 157 -4.98 5.58 13.54
C ALA A 157 -6.26 6.31 13.08
N GLY A 158 -7.40 5.61 13.03
CA GLY A 158 -8.70 6.19 12.72
C GLY A 158 -9.14 7.24 13.74
N ALA A 159 -8.99 6.94 15.03
CA ALA A 159 -9.30 7.88 16.10
C ALA A 159 -8.40 9.14 16.02
N VAL A 160 -7.11 8.97 15.80
CA VAL A 160 -6.17 10.10 15.60
C VAL A 160 -6.59 10.96 14.41
N CYS A 161 -6.92 10.35 13.27
CA CYS A 161 -7.39 11.09 12.10
C CYS A 161 -8.71 11.84 12.38
N ALA A 162 -9.65 11.22 13.09
CA ALA A 162 -10.93 11.85 13.45
C ALA A 162 -10.72 13.06 14.36
N VAL A 163 -9.86 12.95 15.40
CA VAL A 163 -9.51 14.06 16.28
C VAL A 163 -8.84 15.19 15.48
N PHE A 164 -7.91 14.86 14.59
CA PHE A 164 -7.26 15.84 13.74
C PHE A 164 -8.25 16.61 12.86
N LEU A 165 -9.19 15.91 12.22
CA LEU A 165 -10.23 16.54 11.41
C LEU A 165 -11.14 17.46 12.26
N LEU A 166 -11.53 17.01 13.45
CA LEU A 166 -12.33 17.82 14.36
C LEU A 166 -11.61 19.11 14.73
N LEU A 167 -10.33 19.02 15.07
CA LEU A 167 -9.52 20.21 15.38
C LEU A 167 -9.42 21.16 14.19
N MET A 168 -9.23 20.64 12.97
CA MET A 168 -9.20 21.46 11.76
C MET A 168 -10.51 22.20 11.53
N VAL A 169 -11.66 21.56 11.75
CA VAL A 169 -12.98 22.18 11.65
C VAL A 169 -13.15 23.27 12.72
N LEU A 170 -12.73 23.02 13.97
CA LEU A 170 -12.83 24.00 15.07
C LEU A 170 -11.95 25.23 14.85
N ILE A 171 -10.80 25.09 14.18
CA ILE A 171 -9.91 26.23 13.86
C ILE A 171 -10.45 27.04 12.66
N ALA A 172 -11.21 26.41 11.77
CA ALA A 172 -11.76 27.06 10.59
C ALA A 172 -13.06 27.87 10.85
N ILE A 173 -13.69 27.70 12.02
CA ILE A 173 -14.86 28.46 12.50
C ILE A 173 -14.41 29.64 13.32
#